data_6f8392f95171c92bed8c076d9c7eabd4
#
_entry.id   6f8392f95171c92bed8c076d9c7eabd4
#
_cell.length_a   1.000
_cell.length_b   1.000
_cell.length_c   1.000
_cell.angle_alpha   90.00
_cell.angle_beta   90.00
_cell.angle_gamma   90.00
#
_symmetry.space_group_name_H-M   'P 1'
#
loop_
_entity.id
_entity.type
_entity.pdbx_description
1 polymer ?
#
loop_
_entity_poly.entity_id
_entity_poly.type
_entity_poly.pdbx_seq_one_letter_code
_entity_poly.pdbx_strand_id
1 'polypeptide(L)'
;MADEILSASQRSLEAQLHSVRFQCGIEEGRWTVLRYAFPELDVRVTGCEPLSGKKASLEFQLICDNFPVQGPFVQRWDFARQTRPPAPANGSTSPGVVDALKDWTRDGTSDHGGIYRAWQRYAALHNGWAAKRPDEVWRRDRHITFIMEHLYGLASEHAAWLAPSCAA
;
A
#
# COMPACT_ATOMS: atom_id res chain seq x y z
N MET A 1 21.43 -21.01 -22.02
CA MET A 1 20.68 -19.93 -21.40
C MET A 1 21.15 -19.83 -19.95
N ALA A 2 21.65 -18.70 -19.55
CA ALA A 2 22.02 -18.52 -18.14
C ALA A 2 20.70 -18.44 -17.34
N ASP A 3 20.51 -19.36 -16.39
CA ASP A 3 19.47 -19.21 -15.36
C ASP A 3 19.77 -17.89 -14.64
N GLU A 4 18.88 -16.94 -14.79
CA GLU A 4 18.98 -15.66 -14.09
C GLU A 4 18.85 -15.96 -12.60
N ILE A 5 19.94 -15.81 -11.86
CA ILE A 5 19.97 -16.08 -10.42
C ILE A 5 19.19 -14.96 -9.73
N LEU A 6 17.95 -15.25 -9.36
CA LEU A 6 17.10 -14.32 -8.61
C LEU A 6 17.77 -13.92 -7.29
N SER A 7 17.68 -12.64 -6.94
CA SER A 7 18.15 -12.15 -5.64
C SER A 7 17.36 -12.77 -4.48
N ALA A 8 17.93 -12.79 -3.28
CA ALA A 8 17.23 -13.28 -2.09
C ALA A 8 15.93 -12.50 -1.83
N SER A 9 15.96 -11.18 -2.04
CA SER A 9 14.78 -10.31 -1.90
C SER A 9 13.70 -10.67 -2.91
N GLN A 10 14.07 -10.90 -4.17
CA GLN A 10 13.13 -11.29 -5.22
C GLN A 10 12.49 -12.65 -4.92
N ARG A 11 13.28 -13.66 -4.55
CA ARG A 11 12.75 -14.98 -4.17
C ARG A 11 11.77 -14.89 -3.00
N SER A 12 12.12 -14.10 -1.97
CA SER A 12 11.26 -13.92 -0.81
C SER A 12 9.94 -13.27 -1.18
N LEU A 13 9.97 -12.24 -2.02
CA LEU A 13 8.77 -11.55 -2.49
C LEU A 13 7.90 -12.49 -3.33
N GLU A 14 8.48 -13.15 -4.32
CA GLU A 14 7.75 -14.04 -5.22
C GLU A 14 7.10 -15.21 -4.47
N ALA A 15 7.79 -15.79 -3.49
CA ALA A 15 7.20 -16.81 -2.63
C ALA A 15 5.97 -16.31 -1.89
N GLN A 16 5.97 -15.06 -1.44
CA GLN A 16 4.81 -14.47 -0.77
C GLN A 16 3.69 -14.10 -1.75
N LEU A 17 4.01 -13.61 -2.94
CA LEU A 17 3.01 -13.32 -3.98
C LEU A 17 2.28 -14.58 -4.45
N HIS A 18 2.95 -15.72 -4.49
CA HIS A 18 2.36 -17.02 -4.82
C HIS A 18 1.72 -17.74 -3.62
N SER A 19 1.83 -17.19 -2.42
CA SER A 19 1.23 -17.79 -1.23
C SER A 19 -0.31 -17.78 -1.27
N VAL A 20 -0.92 -18.75 -0.61
CA VAL A 20 -2.38 -18.82 -0.44
C VAL A 20 -2.93 -17.51 0.14
N ARG A 21 -2.24 -16.93 1.13
CA ARG A 21 -2.66 -15.67 1.77
C ARG A 21 -2.79 -14.52 0.79
N PHE A 22 -1.83 -14.37 -0.12
CA PHE A 22 -1.87 -13.29 -1.11
C PHE A 22 -2.92 -13.57 -2.19
N GLN A 23 -2.98 -14.81 -2.66
CA GLN A 23 -3.91 -15.23 -3.70
C GLN A 23 -5.37 -15.18 -3.25
N CYS A 24 -5.69 -15.48 -1.99
CA CYS A 24 -7.04 -15.30 -1.45
C CYS A 24 -7.52 -13.85 -1.60
N GLY A 25 -6.66 -12.86 -1.34
CA GLY A 25 -7.04 -11.45 -1.53
C GLY A 25 -7.34 -11.09 -2.98
N ILE A 26 -6.66 -11.72 -3.94
CA ILE A 26 -6.96 -11.59 -5.38
C ILE A 26 -8.32 -12.23 -5.70
N GLU A 27 -8.55 -13.46 -5.26
CA GLU A 27 -9.79 -14.20 -5.52
C GLU A 27 -11.00 -13.51 -4.88
N GLU A 28 -10.83 -12.91 -3.70
CA GLU A 28 -11.86 -12.13 -3.02
C GLU A 28 -12.06 -10.73 -3.62
N GLY A 29 -11.26 -10.35 -4.61
CA GLY A 29 -11.34 -9.05 -5.28
C GLY A 29 -10.86 -7.88 -4.43
N ARG A 30 -10.08 -8.14 -3.37
CA ARG A 30 -9.53 -7.09 -2.50
C ARG A 30 -8.37 -6.35 -3.15
N TRP A 31 -7.55 -7.04 -3.93
CA TRP A 31 -6.47 -6.44 -4.71
C TRP A 31 -6.22 -7.18 -6.01
N THR A 32 -5.57 -6.50 -6.93
CA THR A 32 -5.14 -7.02 -8.24
C THR A 32 -3.72 -6.55 -8.49
N VAL A 33 -2.87 -7.45 -8.96
CA VAL A 33 -1.54 -7.09 -9.45
C VAL A 33 -1.69 -6.56 -10.88
N LEU A 34 -1.33 -5.30 -11.09
CA LEU A 34 -1.40 -4.63 -12.38
C LEU A 34 -0.11 -4.86 -13.19
N ARG A 35 1.03 -4.83 -12.48
CA ARG A 35 2.35 -5.09 -13.05
C ARG A 35 3.28 -5.61 -11.96
N TYR A 36 4.11 -6.58 -12.31
CA TYR A 36 5.23 -7.00 -11.50
C TYR A 36 6.49 -7.08 -12.34
N ALA A 37 7.49 -6.31 -11.98
CA ALA A 37 8.85 -6.36 -12.52
C ALA A 37 9.79 -5.98 -11.38
N PHE A 38 10.39 -6.99 -10.74
CA PHE A 38 11.21 -6.75 -9.55
C PHE A 38 12.21 -5.61 -9.76
N PRO A 39 12.34 -4.65 -8.84
CA PRO A 39 11.72 -4.60 -7.51
C PRO A 39 10.33 -3.95 -7.44
N GLU A 40 9.73 -3.60 -8.54
CA GLU A 40 8.46 -2.87 -8.61
C GLU A 40 7.25 -3.80 -8.66
N LEU A 41 6.27 -3.52 -7.83
CA LEU A 41 4.97 -4.17 -7.78
C LEU A 41 3.87 -3.11 -7.81
N ASP A 42 3.14 -3.03 -8.91
CA ASP A 42 2.01 -2.12 -9.06
C ASP A 42 0.71 -2.88 -8.78
N VAL A 43 -0.10 -2.33 -7.89
CA VAL A 43 -1.33 -2.97 -7.43
C VAL A 43 -2.51 -2.01 -7.44
N ARG A 44 -3.69 -2.55 -7.66
CA ARG A 44 -4.97 -1.89 -7.38
C ARG A 44 -5.62 -2.58 -6.20
N VAL A 45 -6.04 -1.80 -5.21
CA VAL A 45 -6.86 -2.30 -4.11
C VAL A 45 -8.27 -1.77 -4.27
N THR A 46 -9.26 -2.63 -4.06
CA THR A 46 -10.68 -2.28 -4.21
C THR A 46 -11.41 -2.54 -2.91
N GLY A 47 -11.70 -1.46 -2.19
CA GLY A 47 -12.47 -1.50 -0.96
C GLY A 47 -13.97 -1.55 -1.24
N CYS A 48 -14.71 -2.03 -0.27
CA CYS A 48 -16.17 -2.10 -0.32
C CYS A 48 -16.77 -1.62 0.99
N GLU A 49 -17.78 -0.76 0.89
CA GLU A 49 -18.65 -0.45 2.03
C GLU A 49 -19.76 -1.51 2.09
N PRO A 50 -19.84 -2.30 3.20
CA PRO A 50 -20.66 -3.51 3.22
C PRO A 50 -22.17 -3.27 3.13
N LEU A 51 -22.66 -2.16 3.68
CA LEU A 51 -24.12 -1.90 3.73
C LEU A 51 -24.67 -1.43 2.38
N SER A 52 -23.95 -0.54 1.70
CA SER A 52 -24.38 0.00 0.40
C SER A 52 -23.85 -0.81 -0.79
N GLY A 53 -22.83 -1.63 -0.58
CA GLY A 53 -22.08 -2.30 -1.66
C GLY A 53 -21.23 -1.34 -2.49
N LYS A 54 -21.06 -0.09 -2.07
CA LYS A 54 -20.21 0.89 -2.75
C LYS A 54 -18.78 0.41 -2.78
N LYS A 55 -18.17 0.43 -3.96
CA LYS A 55 -16.76 0.09 -4.16
C LYS A 55 -15.96 1.32 -4.55
N ALA A 56 -14.72 1.36 -4.12
CA ALA A 56 -13.73 2.36 -4.55
C ALA A 56 -12.37 1.69 -4.68
N SER A 57 -11.61 2.11 -5.68
CA SER A 57 -10.27 1.57 -5.94
C SER A 57 -9.22 2.64 -5.79
N LEU A 58 -8.06 2.23 -5.25
CA LEU A 58 -6.85 3.02 -5.16
C LEU A 58 -5.70 2.23 -5.79
N GLU A 59 -4.81 2.93 -6.48
CA GLU A 59 -3.63 2.33 -7.10
C GLU A 59 -2.36 2.73 -6.35
N PHE A 60 -1.46 1.75 -6.19
CA PHE A 60 -0.20 1.92 -5.48
C PHE A 60 0.94 1.24 -6.22
N GLN A 61 2.13 1.82 -6.10
CA GLN A 61 3.38 1.16 -6.44
C GLN A 61 4.14 0.82 -5.16
N LEU A 62 4.59 -0.41 -5.07
CA LEU A 62 5.46 -0.91 -4.00
C LEU A 62 6.85 -1.16 -4.59
N ILE A 63 7.89 -0.59 -3.97
CA ILE A 63 9.29 -0.85 -4.33
C ILE A 63 9.90 -1.77 -3.27
N CYS A 64 10.22 -2.98 -3.66
CA CYS A 64 10.56 -4.11 -2.79
C CYS A 64 12.04 -4.53 -2.90
N ASP A 65 12.93 -3.60 -3.18
CA ASP A 65 14.35 -3.84 -3.49
C ASP A 65 15.15 -4.55 -2.39
N ASN A 66 14.77 -4.39 -1.13
CA ASN A 66 15.41 -5.03 0.03
C ASN A 66 14.42 -5.83 0.89
N PHE A 67 13.43 -6.41 0.25
CA PHE A 67 12.39 -7.20 0.92
C PHE A 67 12.92 -8.57 1.37
N PRO A 68 12.57 -9.08 2.55
CA PRO A 68 11.69 -8.50 3.58
C PRO A 68 12.45 -7.74 4.68
N VAL A 69 13.78 -7.57 4.56
CA VAL A 69 14.62 -6.91 5.57
C VAL A 69 14.11 -5.49 5.82
N GLN A 70 13.83 -4.76 4.74
CA GLN A 70 13.07 -3.52 4.79
C GLN A 70 11.67 -3.73 4.23
N GLY A 71 10.70 -3.01 4.77
CA GLY A 71 9.36 -2.93 4.20
C GLY A 71 9.42 -2.29 2.81
N PRO A 72 8.47 -2.60 1.94
CA PRO A 72 8.34 -1.89 0.68
C PRO A 72 8.23 -0.39 0.88
N PHE A 73 8.83 0.38 -0.03
CA PHE A 73 8.44 1.78 -0.19
C PHE A 73 7.12 1.80 -0.95
N VAL A 74 6.08 2.36 -0.36
CA VAL A 74 4.74 2.37 -0.94
C VAL A 74 4.32 3.80 -1.25
N GLN A 75 3.88 4.02 -2.47
CA GLN A 75 3.37 5.32 -2.90
C GLN A 75 2.08 5.15 -3.69
N ARG A 76 1.20 6.17 -3.64
CA ARG A 76 0.08 6.23 -4.57
C ARG A 76 0.62 6.35 -5.99
N TRP A 77 -0.02 5.68 -6.93
CA TRP A 77 0.48 5.59 -8.30
C TRP A 77 -0.67 5.62 -9.29
N ASP A 78 -0.51 6.31 -10.39
CA ASP A 78 -1.41 6.23 -11.53
C ASP A 78 -0.74 5.30 -12.56
N PHE A 79 -1.21 4.08 -12.62
CA PHE A 79 -0.62 3.07 -13.50
C PHE A 79 -0.77 3.46 -14.98
N ALA A 80 -1.87 4.08 -15.37
CA ALA A 80 -2.09 4.49 -16.75
C ALA A 80 -1.13 5.60 -17.20
N ARG A 81 -0.83 6.54 -16.30
CA ARG A 81 0.08 7.67 -16.56
C ARG A 81 1.52 7.42 -16.12
N GLN A 82 1.77 6.33 -15.42
CA GLN A 82 3.10 6.00 -14.86
C GLN A 82 3.70 7.15 -14.03
N THR A 83 2.89 7.73 -13.17
CA THR A 83 3.28 8.86 -12.32
C THR A 83 2.53 8.85 -11.00
N ARG A 84 3.05 9.59 -10.02
CA ARG A 84 2.33 9.82 -8.77
C ARG A 84 1.21 10.84 -9.02
N PRO A 85 -0.06 10.49 -8.75
CA PRO A 85 -1.15 11.45 -8.83
C PRO A 85 -1.04 12.51 -7.73
N PRO A 86 -1.71 13.66 -7.88
CA PRO A 86 -1.81 14.64 -6.80
C PRO A 86 -2.37 14.03 -5.51
N ALA A 87 -1.96 14.57 -4.36
CA ALA A 87 -2.57 14.21 -3.09
C ALA A 87 -4.05 14.56 -3.08
N PRO A 88 -4.91 13.76 -2.42
CA PRO A 88 -6.33 14.08 -2.31
C PRO A 88 -6.51 15.39 -1.55
N ALA A 89 -7.39 16.25 -2.06
CA ALA A 89 -7.74 17.49 -1.39
C ALA A 89 -8.54 17.22 -0.11
N ASN A 90 -8.44 18.13 0.86
CA ASN A 90 -9.28 18.09 2.04
C ASN A 90 -10.78 18.09 1.64
N GLY A 91 -11.54 17.18 2.24
CA GLY A 91 -12.97 17.04 1.94
C GLY A 91 -13.29 16.22 0.68
N SER A 92 -12.28 15.74 -0.08
CA SER A 92 -12.51 14.85 -1.22
C SER A 92 -12.66 13.38 -0.81
N THR A 93 -12.24 13.04 0.40
CA THR A 93 -12.40 11.74 1.02
C THR A 93 -12.28 11.88 2.55
N SER A 94 -12.31 10.78 3.30
CA SER A 94 -12.20 10.83 4.76
C SER A 94 -10.89 11.48 5.22
N PRO A 95 -10.87 12.11 6.39
CA PRO A 95 -9.64 12.69 6.95
C PRO A 95 -8.51 11.67 7.10
N GLY A 96 -8.82 10.42 7.42
CA GLY A 96 -7.83 9.34 7.54
C GLY A 96 -7.16 9.00 6.22
N VAL A 97 -7.91 8.97 5.13
CA VAL A 97 -7.37 8.74 3.77
C VAL A 97 -6.58 9.95 3.30
N VAL A 98 -7.08 11.17 3.52
CA VAL A 98 -6.32 12.40 3.20
C VAL A 98 -4.98 12.41 3.93
N ASP A 99 -4.97 12.09 5.22
CA ASP A 99 -3.74 12.04 6.02
C ASP A 99 -2.76 10.96 5.52
N ALA A 100 -3.27 9.78 5.16
CA ALA A 100 -2.44 8.69 4.65
C ALA A 100 -1.79 9.02 3.31
N LEU A 101 -2.50 9.72 2.44
CA LEU A 101 -2.10 9.98 1.05
C LEU A 101 -1.53 11.39 0.83
N LYS A 102 -1.33 12.15 1.90
CA LYS A 102 -0.75 13.50 1.81
C LYS A 102 0.66 13.51 1.26
N ASP A 103 1.07 14.63 0.67
CA ASP A 103 2.47 14.85 0.33
C ASP A 103 3.28 15.15 1.59
N TRP A 104 4.42 14.50 1.70
CA TRP A 104 5.42 14.76 2.72
C TRP A 104 6.80 14.34 2.22
N THR A 105 7.85 14.92 2.78
CA THR A 105 9.22 14.59 2.41
C THR A 105 9.90 13.81 3.52
N ARG A 106 10.83 12.94 3.13
CA ARG A 106 11.67 12.21 4.10
C ARG A 106 12.54 13.20 4.85
N ASP A 107 12.81 12.91 6.13
CA ASP A 107 13.64 13.76 6.97
C ASP A 107 15.00 14.07 6.30
N GLY A 108 15.31 15.35 6.19
CA GLY A 108 16.57 15.84 5.64
C GLY A 108 16.74 15.70 4.12
N THR A 109 15.67 15.36 3.39
CA THR A 109 15.68 15.20 1.93
C THR A 109 14.53 15.94 1.28
N SER A 110 14.60 16.11 -0.07
CA SER A 110 13.48 16.59 -0.89
C SER A 110 12.60 15.45 -1.44
N ASP A 111 12.99 14.19 -1.15
CA ASP A 111 12.30 13.03 -1.69
C ASP A 111 10.95 12.79 -1.02
N HIS A 112 9.97 12.42 -1.81
CA HIS A 112 8.65 12.07 -1.31
C HIS A 112 8.73 10.86 -0.37
N GLY A 113 8.03 10.95 0.77
CA GLY A 113 8.07 9.92 1.81
C GLY A 113 7.21 8.69 1.54
N GLY A 114 6.36 8.72 0.50
CA GLY A 114 5.38 7.68 0.24
C GLY A 114 4.13 7.84 1.09
N ILE A 115 3.40 6.75 1.33
CA ILE A 115 2.22 6.76 2.19
C ILE A 115 2.62 7.10 3.63
N TYR A 116 1.85 8.00 4.28
CA TYR A 116 2.10 8.43 5.64
C TYR A 116 1.47 7.47 6.65
N ARG A 117 2.14 6.32 6.85
CA ARG A 117 1.75 5.26 7.80
C ARG A 117 2.97 4.68 8.50
N ALA A 118 2.78 4.19 9.72
CA ALA A 118 3.88 3.71 10.57
C ALA A 118 4.70 2.57 9.94
N TRP A 119 4.08 1.73 9.12
CA TRP A 119 4.74 0.64 8.41
C TRP A 119 5.53 1.07 7.17
N GLN A 120 5.38 2.32 6.72
CA GLN A 120 6.15 2.83 5.59
C GLN A 120 7.63 2.88 5.91
N ARG A 121 8.46 2.46 4.96
CA ARG A 121 9.92 2.34 5.08
C ARG A 121 10.60 3.53 5.78
N TYR A 122 10.21 4.75 5.46
CA TYR A 122 10.82 5.96 5.99
C TYR A 122 10.01 6.62 7.12
N ALA A 123 8.74 6.31 7.22
CA ALA A 123 7.86 6.92 8.20
C ALA A 123 8.03 6.34 9.60
N ALA A 124 8.55 5.12 9.73
CA ALA A 124 8.79 4.49 11.02
C ALA A 124 9.73 5.32 11.93
N LEU A 125 10.69 6.02 11.35
CA LEU A 125 11.60 6.92 12.06
C LEU A 125 11.03 8.32 12.24
N HIS A 126 10.03 8.68 11.46
CA HIS A 126 9.35 9.96 11.54
C HIS A 126 8.36 9.95 12.71
N ASN A 127 8.32 11.03 13.49
CA ASN A 127 7.45 11.15 14.68
C ASN A 127 7.64 10.06 15.76
N GLY A 128 8.70 9.29 15.72
CA GLY A 128 8.97 8.23 16.71
C GLY A 128 7.95 7.09 16.66
N TRP A 129 7.36 6.81 15.52
CA TRP A 129 6.34 5.76 15.36
C TRP A 129 6.85 4.36 15.69
N ALA A 130 8.13 4.09 15.44
CA ALA A 130 8.71 2.80 15.81
C ALA A 130 8.58 2.50 17.32
N ALA A 131 8.66 3.54 18.16
CA ALA A 131 8.47 3.42 19.60
C ALA A 131 7.01 3.51 20.05
N LYS A 132 6.22 4.36 19.36
CA LYS A 132 4.81 4.63 19.75
C LYS A 132 3.84 3.58 19.23
N ARG A 133 4.14 2.95 18.09
CA ARG A 133 3.28 1.98 17.40
C ARG A 133 4.08 0.78 16.91
N PRO A 134 4.73 0.02 17.80
CA PRO A 134 5.59 -1.10 17.43
C PRO A 134 4.83 -2.25 16.75
N ASP A 135 3.52 -2.32 16.93
CA ASP A 135 2.61 -3.25 16.29
C ASP A 135 2.28 -2.88 14.83
N GLU A 136 2.41 -1.61 14.45
CA GLU A 136 2.11 -1.13 13.11
C GLU A 136 3.36 -0.97 12.22
N VAL A 137 4.57 -0.94 12.78
CA VAL A 137 5.79 -0.80 11.97
C VAL A 137 6.13 -2.11 11.25
N TRP A 138 6.81 -1.99 10.12
CA TRP A 138 7.29 -3.15 9.40
C TRP A 138 8.33 -3.93 10.22
N ARG A 139 8.22 -5.25 10.16
CA ARG A 139 9.21 -6.20 10.66
C ARG A 139 9.48 -7.24 9.58
N ARG A 140 10.72 -7.71 9.50
CA ARG A 140 11.15 -8.66 8.45
C ARG A 140 10.42 -10.01 8.46
N ASP A 141 9.75 -10.34 9.55
CA ASP A 141 8.92 -11.55 9.70
C ASP A 141 7.46 -11.35 9.26
N ARG A 142 7.10 -10.12 8.86
CA ARG A 142 5.76 -9.83 8.35
C ARG A 142 5.61 -10.28 6.90
N HIS A 143 4.42 -10.74 6.58
CA HIS A 143 4.03 -11.07 5.22
C HIS A 143 3.61 -9.81 4.46
N ILE A 144 3.79 -9.79 3.12
CA ILE A 144 3.39 -8.64 2.27
C ILE A 144 1.89 -8.30 2.43
N THR A 145 1.05 -9.28 2.74
CA THR A 145 -0.38 -9.06 2.97
C THR A 145 -0.67 -8.16 4.16
N PHE A 146 0.27 -8.00 5.09
CA PHE A 146 0.14 -6.99 6.14
C PHE A 146 -0.03 -5.59 5.56
N ILE A 147 0.77 -5.24 4.55
CA ILE A 147 0.64 -3.95 3.83
C ILE A 147 -0.62 -3.97 2.97
N MET A 148 -0.88 -5.04 2.23
CA MET A 148 -2.05 -5.13 1.36
C MET A 148 -3.36 -4.93 2.12
N GLU A 149 -3.49 -5.48 3.33
CA GLU A 149 -4.67 -5.28 4.18
C GLU A 149 -4.82 -3.82 4.64
N HIS A 150 -3.73 -3.14 4.95
CA HIS A 150 -3.78 -1.71 5.28
C HIS A 150 -4.21 -0.86 4.08
N LEU A 151 -3.70 -1.17 2.88
CA LEU A 151 -4.11 -0.49 1.66
C LEU A 151 -5.59 -0.76 1.32
N TYR A 152 -6.04 -2.00 1.51
CA TYR A 152 -7.43 -2.37 1.38
C TYR A 152 -8.33 -1.61 2.38
N GLY A 153 -7.87 -1.45 3.63
CA GLY A 153 -8.55 -0.65 4.63
C GLY A 153 -8.75 0.81 4.19
N LEU A 154 -7.72 1.43 3.60
CA LEU A 154 -7.83 2.79 3.04
C LEU A 154 -8.83 2.87 1.90
N ALA A 155 -8.82 1.91 0.98
CA ALA A 155 -9.79 1.86 -0.11
C ALA A 155 -11.22 1.64 0.40
N SER A 156 -11.40 0.83 1.44
CA SER A 156 -12.70 0.60 2.07
C SER A 156 -13.23 1.84 2.79
N GLU A 157 -12.35 2.57 3.47
CA GLU A 157 -12.69 3.86 4.09
C GLU A 157 -13.08 4.90 3.03
N HIS A 158 -12.36 4.92 1.91
CA HIS A 158 -12.74 5.78 0.78
C HIS A 158 -14.08 5.38 0.18
N ALA A 159 -14.36 4.09 0.02
CA ALA A 159 -15.66 3.60 -0.44
C ALA A 159 -16.80 4.02 0.50
N ALA A 160 -16.58 3.93 1.81
CA ALA A 160 -17.54 4.35 2.82
C ALA A 160 -17.83 5.86 2.75
N TRP A 161 -16.80 6.67 2.51
CA TRP A 161 -16.97 8.12 2.30
C TRP A 161 -17.82 8.45 1.08
N LEU A 162 -17.63 7.69 -0.02
CA LEU A 162 -18.37 7.87 -1.27
C LEU A 162 -19.77 7.27 -1.24
N ALA A 163 -20.08 6.44 -0.24
CA ALA A 163 -21.40 5.82 -0.10
C ALA A 163 -22.45 6.91 0.19
N PRO A 164 -23.67 6.80 -0.39
CA PRO A 164 -24.73 7.72 -0.05
C PRO A 164 -25.05 7.61 1.44
N SER A 165 -25.18 8.75 2.12
CA SER A 165 -25.68 8.78 3.48
C SER A 165 -27.05 8.11 3.49
N CYS A 166 -27.23 7.04 4.29
CA CYS A 166 -28.55 6.54 4.58
C CYS A 166 -29.28 7.68 5.30
N ALA A 167 -30.14 8.40 4.57
CA ALA A 167 -31.08 9.33 5.18
C ALA A 167 -31.94 8.50 6.14
N ALA A 168 -31.82 8.79 7.42
CA ALA A 168 -32.67 8.23 8.45
C ALA A 168 -34.12 8.74 8.27
#